data_dbb014b27c3b28a6876d2078970e9f4f
#
_entry.id   dbb014b27c3b28a6876d2078970e9f4f
#
_cell.length_a   1.000
_cell.length_b   1.000
_cell.length_c   1.000
_cell.angle_alpha   90.00
_cell.angle_beta   90.00
_cell.angle_gamma   90.00
#
_symmetry.space_group_name_H-M   'P 1'
#
loop_
_entity.id
_entity.type
_entity.pdbx_description
1 polymer ?
#
loop_
_entity_poly.entity_id
_entity_poly.type
_entity_poly.pdbx_seq_one_letter_code
_entity_poly.pdbx_strand_id
1 'polypeptide(L)'
;MSEKKVKKKDSNELLNILMIVLGLLFLFKGVMDFLAWANIIVPSWLSDFTSSTDFEAALTLFGSQGLISIALGFWCLVAGIGMFREEEYAMGIGLVVLSIMALTGVNSVIGWATGTPFDFGYWPNYIVLGAFIIGVLGFIWLLFTYKRYD
;
A
#
# COMPACT_ATOMS: atom_id res chain seq x y z
N MET A 1 -14.95 -15.79 -41.29
CA MET A 1 -13.55 -15.36 -41.03
C MET A 1 -13.46 -14.91 -39.58
N SER A 2 -12.79 -15.72 -38.75
CA SER A 2 -12.58 -15.40 -37.35
C SER A 2 -11.46 -14.37 -37.26
N GLU A 3 -11.76 -13.12 -36.96
CA GLU A 3 -10.77 -12.12 -36.64
C GLU A 3 -10.06 -12.57 -35.36
N LYS A 4 -8.82 -13.04 -35.49
CA LYS A 4 -7.92 -13.20 -34.36
C LYS A 4 -7.70 -11.79 -33.78
N LYS A 5 -8.45 -11.44 -32.72
CA LYS A 5 -8.10 -10.31 -31.87
C LYS A 5 -6.68 -10.56 -31.38
N VAL A 6 -5.72 -9.84 -31.98
CA VAL A 6 -4.34 -9.81 -31.49
C VAL A 6 -4.42 -9.27 -30.07
N LYS A 7 -4.21 -10.13 -29.07
CA LYS A 7 -4.14 -9.73 -27.66
C LYS A 7 -3.03 -8.69 -27.54
N LYS A 8 -3.40 -7.43 -27.45
CA LYS A 8 -2.47 -6.34 -27.24
C LYS A 8 -1.78 -6.62 -25.91
N LYS A 9 -0.46 -6.83 -25.93
CA LYS A 9 0.33 -7.17 -24.77
C LYS A 9 0.06 -6.12 -23.66
N ASP A 10 -0.39 -6.59 -22.50
CA ASP A 10 -0.82 -5.75 -21.41
C ASP A 10 0.39 -4.99 -20.83
N SER A 11 0.53 -3.70 -21.15
CA SER A 11 1.65 -2.89 -20.67
C SER A 11 1.55 -2.57 -19.18
N ASN A 12 0.38 -2.80 -18.58
CA ASN A 12 0.13 -2.53 -17.16
C ASN A 12 0.23 -3.79 -16.28
N GLU A 13 0.58 -4.94 -16.87
CA GLU A 13 0.67 -6.21 -16.14
C GLU A 13 1.57 -6.11 -14.91
N LEU A 14 2.72 -5.44 -15.06
CA LEU A 14 3.64 -5.23 -13.94
C LEU A 14 2.99 -4.39 -12.83
N LEU A 15 2.32 -3.29 -13.18
CA LEU A 15 1.63 -2.44 -12.20
C LEU A 15 0.53 -3.20 -11.49
N ASN A 16 -0.24 -4.00 -12.22
CA ASN A 16 -1.33 -4.81 -11.67
C ASN A 16 -0.79 -5.84 -10.67
N ILE A 17 0.31 -6.53 -11.00
CA ILE A 17 0.99 -7.47 -10.09
C ILE A 17 1.50 -6.72 -8.85
N LEU A 18 2.16 -5.58 -9.01
CA LEU A 18 2.68 -4.79 -7.90
C LEU A 18 1.56 -4.32 -6.98
N MET A 19 0.42 -3.91 -7.52
CA MET A 19 -0.76 -3.55 -6.73
C MET A 19 -1.29 -4.72 -5.90
N ILE A 20 -1.35 -5.92 -6.48
CA ILE A 20 -1.78 -7.12 -5.76
C ILE A 20 -0.80 -7.47 -4.64
N VAL A 21 0.51 -7.48 -4.94
CA VAL A 21 1.55 -7.78 -3.95
C VAL A 21 1.52 -6.77 -2.80
N LEU A 22 1.45 -5.48 -3.11
CA LEU A 22 1.32 -4.43 -2.09
C LEU A 22 0.02 -4.57 -1.29
N GLY A 23 -1.08 -4.89 -1.96
CA GLY A 23 -2.35 -5.13 -1.29
C GLY A 23 -2.25 -6.23 -0.23
N LEU A 24 -1.62 -7.35 -0.55
CA LEU A 24 -1.37 -8.44 0.39
C LEU A 24 -0.45 -8.01 1.55
N LEU A 25 0.63 -7.26 1.24
CA LEU A 25 1.56 -6.77 2.27
C LEU A 25 0.88 -5.77 3.22
N PHE A 26 0.05 -4.86 2.71
CA PHE A 26 -0.71 -3.93 3.54
C PHE A 26 -1.76 -4.63 4.39
N LEU A 27 -2.44 -5.65 3.87
CA LEU A 27 -3.37 -6.46 4.65
C LEU A 27 -2.64 -7.18 5.78
N PHE A 28 -1.51 -7.82 5.47
CA PHE A 28 -0.71 -8.50 6.47
C PHE A 28 -0.21 -7.53 7.56
N LYS A 29 0.37 -6.40 7.14
CA LYS A 29 0.81 -5.35 8.06
C LYS A 29 -0.35 -4.86 8.92
N GLY A 30 -1.49 -4.52 8.30
CA GLY A 30 -2.65 -3.99 9.00
C GLY A 30 -3.24 -4.96 10.01
N VAL A 31 -3.29 -6.25 9.69
CA VAL A 31 -3.71 -7.30 10.63
C VAL A 31 -2.73 -7.42 11.80
N MET A 32 -1.42 -7.40 11.54
CA MET A 32 -0.41 -7.46 12.60
C MET A 32 -0.47 -6.23 13.53
N ASP A 33 -0.61 -5.03 12.96
CA ASP A 33 -0.75 -3.80 13.74
C ASP A 33 -2.04 -3.82 14.59
N PHE A 34 -3.13 -4.34 14.02
CA PHE A 34 -4.41 -4.47 14.73
C PHE A 34 -4.33 -5.50 15.88
N LEU A 35 -3.70 -6.64 15.64
CA LEU A 35 -3.50 -7.67 16.68
C LEU A 35 -2.58 -7.19 17.80
N ALA A 36 -1.56 -6.39 17.46
CA ALA A 36 -0.70 -5.75 18.44
C ALA A 36 -1.48 -4.73 19.29
N TRP A 37 -2.30 -3.91 18.65
CA TRP A 37 -3.18 -2.98 19.34
C TRP A 37 -4.17 -3.67 20.28
N ALA A 38 -4.75 -4.80 19.86
CA ALA A 38 -5.66 -5.60 20.66
C ALA A 38 -4.97 -6.41 21.77
N ASN A 39 -3.64 -6.30 21.92
CA ASN A 39 -2.82 -7.09 22.87
C ASN A 39 -2.92 -8.63 22.70
N ILE A 40 -3.31 -9.10 21.52
CA ILE A 40 -3.41 -10.53 21.22
C ILE A 40 -2.02 -11.10 20.89
N ILE A 41 -1.25 -10.34 20.12
CA ILE A 41 0.14 -10.66 19.74
C ILE A 41 0.97 -9.40 19.93
N VAL A 42 2.01 -9.47 20.76
CA VAL A 42 3.01 -8.38 20.89
C VAL A 42 4.27 -8.84 20.17
N PRO A 43 4.54 -8.33 18.95
CA PRO A 43 5.79 -8.64 18.26
C PRO A 43 7.00 -8.18 19.06
N SER A 44 8.13 -8.88 18.93
CA SER A 44 9.37 -8.58 19.69
C SER A 44 9.87 -7.13 19.45
N TRP A 45 9.65 -6.56 18.27
CA TRP A 45 9.99 -5.17 17.96
C TRP A 45 9.12 -4.14 18.70
N LEU A 46 7.92 -4.53 19.15
CA LEU A 46 7.03 -3.68 19.94
C LEU A 46 7.32 -3.79 21.44
N SER A 47 7.90 -4.91 21.90
CA SER A 47 8.22 -5.13 23.31
C SER A 47 9.20 -4.10 23.88
N ASP A 48 10.07 -3.56 23.03
CA ASP A 48 11.04 -2.54 23.41
C ASP A 48 10.36 -1.18 23.69
N PHE A 49 9.18 -0.94 23.14
CA PHE A 49 8.36 0.26 23.37
C PHE A 49 7.46 0.13 24.61
N THR A 50 7.21 -1.08 25.12
CA THR A 50 6.28 -1.30 26.26
C THR A 50 6.82 -0.80 27.59
N SER A 51 8.07 -0.40 27.65
CA SER A 51 8.72 0.11 28.87
C SER A 51 8.60 1.63 29.04
N SER A 52 8.02 2.36 28.07
CA SER A 52 7.88 3.82 28.10
C SER A 52 6.43 4.27 28.33
N THR A 53 6.27 5.40 29.06
CA THR A 53 4.97 6.04 29.35
C THR A 53 4.17 6.47 28.11
N ASP A 54 4.77 6.42 26.91
CA ASP A 54 4.14 6.76 25.63
C ASP A 54 3.42 5.57 24.98
N PHE A 55 3.35 4.43 25.67
CA PHE A 55 2.82 3.18 25.16
C PHE A 55 1.34 3.27 24.77
N GLU A 56 0.50 3.92 25.59
CA GLU A 56 -0.93 4.05 25.26
C GLU A 56 -1.18 4.92 24.02
N ALA A 57 -0.41 5.99 23.85
CA ALA A 57 -0.48 6.84 22.67
C ALA A 57 -0.01 6.09 21.41
N ALA A 58 1.05 5.30 21.54
CA ALA A 58 1.54 4.45 20.46
C ALA A 58 0.51 3.38 20.07
N LEU A 59 -0.11 2.70 21.03
CA LEU A 59 -1.16 1.71 20.79
C LEU A 59 -2.35 2.29 20.03
N THR A 60 -2.78 3.50 20.37
CA THR A 60 -3.88 4.18 19.67
C THR A 60 -3.49 4.50 18.22
N LEU A 61 -2.25 4.92 17.99
CA LEU A 61 -1.72 5.16 16.65
C LEU A 61 -1.63 3.88 15.83
N PHE A 62 -1.16 2.77 16.41
CA PHE A 62 -1.08 1.48 15.72
C PHE A 62 -2.46 0.95 15.32
N GLY A 63 -3.46 1.07 16.19
CA GLY A 63 -4.82 0.65 15.89
C GLY A 63 -5.40 1.41 14.71
N SER A 64 -5.29 2.73 14.69
CA SER A 64 -5.77 3.56 13.59
C SER A 64 -4.99 3.31 12.28
N GLN A 65 -3.68 3.16 12.36
CA GLN A 65 -2.86 2.84 11.19
C GLN A 65 -3.09 1.42 10.68
N GLY A 66 -3.35 0.45 11.57
CA GLY A 66 -3.71 -0.91 11.20
C GLY A 66 -4.98 -0.95 10.34
N LEU A 67 -6.05 -0.25 10.77
CA LEU A 67 -7.30 -0.15 10.03
C LEU A 67 -7.12 0.53 8.66
N ILE A 68 -6.35 1.62 8.60
CA ILE A 68 -6.03 2.30 7.34
C ILE A 68 -5.26 1.36 6.41
N SER A 69 -4.28 0.62 6.93
CA SER A 69 -3.50 -0.34 6.15
C SER A 69 -4.37 -1.48 5.61
N ILE A 70 -5.32 -2.00 6.41
CA ILE A 70 -6.28 -3.01 5.97
C ILE A 70 -7.14 -2.47 4.83
N ALA A 71 -7.72 -1.28 5.00
CA ALA A 71 -8.55 -0.65 3.98
C ALA A 71 -7.75 -0.41 2.68
N LEU A 72 -6.53 0.12 2.80
CA LEU A 72 -5.66 0.37 1.65
C LEU A 72 -5.29 -0.94 0.95
N GLY A 73 -4.96 -1.98 1.70
CA GLY A 73 -4.66 -3.31 1.17
C GLY A 73 -5.84 -3.91 0.41
N PHE A 74 -7.05 -3.80 0.97
CA PHE A 74 -8.27 -4.26 0.29
C PHE A 74 -8.49 -3.54 -1.04
N TRP A 75 -8.41 -2.21 -1.06
CA TRP A 75 -8.61 -1.44 -2.28
C TRP A 75 -7.50 -1.65 -3.31
N CYS A 76 -6.25 -1.89 -2.87
CA CYS A 76 -5.17 -2.30 -3.77
C CYS A 76 -5.48 -3.62 -4.48
N LEU A 77 -6.02 -4.61 -3.77
CA LEU A 77 -6.41 -5.89 -4.36
C LEU A 77 -7.55 -5.70 -5.37
N VAL A 78 -8.59 -4.93 -4.99
CA VAL A 78 -9.72 -4.64 -5.89
C VAL A 78 -9.22 -3.95 -7.17
N ALA A 79 -8.38 -2.93 -7.04
CA ALA A 79 -7.80 -2.23 -8.18
C ALA A 79 -6.91 -3.14 -9.03
N GLY A 80 -5.97 -3.88 -8.41
CA GLY A 80 -5.05 -4.76 -9.12
C GLY A 80 -5.77 -5.87 -9.90
N ILE A 81 -6.73 -6.56 -9.27
CA ILE A 81 -7.52 -7.61 -9.90
C ILE A 81 -8.44 -7.02 -10.99
N GLY A 82 -9.09 -5.89 -10.71
CA GLY A 82 -9.97 -5.24 -11.67
C GLY A 82 -9.22 -4.74 -12.92
N MET A 83 -8.00 -4.20 -12.74
CA MET A 83 -7.16 -3.79 -13.87
C MET A 83 -6.69 -4.99 -14.72
N PHE A 84 -6.46 -6.17 -14.12
CA PHE A 84 -6.21 -7.40 -14.89
C PHE A 84 -7.40 -7.82 -15.75
N ARG A 85 -8.62 -7.50 -15.29
CA ARG A 85 -9.87 -7.78 -16.00
C ARG A 85 -10.25 -6.68 -16.97
N GLU A 86 -9.44 -5.62 -17.08
CA GLU A 86 -9.69 -4.44 -17.91
C GLU A 86 -11.04 -3.75 -17.56
N GLU A 87 -11.41 -3.75 -16.27
CA GLU A 87 -12.64 -3.13 -15.78
C GLU A 87 -12.42 -1.62 -15.62
N GLU A 88 -13.30 -0.80 -16.21
CA GLU A 88 -13.20 0.68 -16.19
C GLU A 88 -13.11 1.25 -14.77
N TYR A 89 -13.92 0.73 -13.84
CA TYR A 89 -13.92 1.19 -12.45
C TYR A 89 -12.58 0.99 -11.74
N ALA A 90 -11.83 -0.03 -12.12
CA ALA A 90 -10.59 -0.40 -11.47
C ALA A 90 -9.50 0.65 -11.66
N MET A 91 -9.50 1.33 -12.80
CA MET A 91 -8.60 2.45 -13.06
C MET A 91 -8.85 3.61 -12.08
N GLY A 92 -10.12 3.98 -11.89
CA GLY A 92 -10.49 5.05 -10.96
C GLY A 92 -10.06 4.72 -9.53
N ILE A 93 -10.34 3.48 -9.07
CA ILE A 93 -9.89 3.00 -7.76
C ILE A 93 -8.36 3.00 -7.68
N GLY A 94 -7.68 2.52 -8.72
CA GLY A 94 -6.23 2.49 -8.79
C GLY A 94 -5.60 3.88 -8.65
N LEU A 95 -6.12 4.89 -9.34
CA LEU A 95 -5.65 6.27 -9.22
C LEU A 95 -5.82 6.82 -7.80
N VAL A 96 -6.97 6.58 -7.17
CA VAL A 96 -7.22 7.00 -5.78
C VAL A 96 -6.25 6.33 -4.82
N VAL A 97 -6.10 5.02 -4.92
CA VAL A 97 -5.21 4.25 -4.04
C VAL A 97 -3.75 4.66 -4.22
N LEU A 98 -3.28 4.81 -5.47
CA LEU A 98 -1.92 5.24 -5.76
C LEU A 98 -1.65 6.67 -5.26
N SER A 99 -2.64 7.57 -5.35
CA SER A 99 -2.51 8.92 -4.78
C SER A 99 -2.41 8.90 -3.26
N ILE A 100 -3.20 8.08 -2.57
CA ILE A 100 -3.12 7.92 -1.12
C ILE A 100 -1.76 7.33 -0.71
N MET A 101 -1.26 6.32 -1.43
CA MET A 101 0.07 5.76 -1.20
C MET A 101 1.17 6.79 -1.37
N ALA A 102 1.11 7.60 -2.43
CA ALA A 102 2.08 8.66 -2.68
C ALA A 102 2.08 9.68 -1.55
N LEU A 103 0.90 10.18 -1.14
CA LEU A 103 0.78 11.18 -0.06
C LEU A 103 1.23 10.63 1.28
N THR A 104 0.84 9.41 1.64
CA THR A 104 1.26 8.75 2.87
C THR A 104 2.77 8.56 2.89
N GLY A 105 3.35 8.16 1.75
CA GLY A 105 4.78 7.98 1.61
C GLY A 105 5.57 9.27 1.70
N VAL A 106 5.08 10.39 1.12
CA VAL A 106 5.69 11.71 1.26
C VAL A 106 5.83 12.09 2.73
N ASN A 107 4.77 11.92 3.52
CA ASN A 107 4.81 12.24 4.95
C ASN A 107 5.88 11.42 5.69
N SER A 108 5.99 10.13 5.38
CA SER A 108 7.01 9.25 5.96
C SER A 108 8.44 9.66 5.55
N VAL A 109 8.65 9.95 4.26
CA VAL A 109 9.96 10.38 3.74
C VAL A 109 10.39 11.72 4.37
N ILE A 110 9.48 12.67 4.53
CA ILE A 110 9.77 13.93 5.23
C ILE A 110 10.13 13.64 6.69
N GLY A 111 9.40 12.78 7.38
CA GLY A 111 9.71 12.37 8.75
C GLY A 111 11.12 11.79 8.88
N TRP A 112 11.52 10.90 7.96
CA TRP A 112 12.87 10.32 7.93
C TRP A 112 13.97 11.36 7.64
N ALA A 113 13.66 12.38 6.87
CA ALA A 113 14.61 13.43 6.54
C ALA A 113 14.77 14.48 7.65
N THR A 114 13.73 14.70 8.47
CA THR A 114 13.67 15.83 9.41
C THR A 114 13.80 15.44 10.87
N GLY A 115 13.57 14.20 11.26
CA GLY A 115 13.54 13.87 12.67
C GLY A 115 13.86 12.42 13.05
N THR A 116 13.15 11.46 12.46
CA THR A 116 13.35 10.05 12.77
C THR A 116 14.06 9.38 11.59
N PRO A 117 15.37 9.06 11.70
CA PRO A 117 16.09 8.43 10.59
C PRO A 117 15.44 7.10 10.19
N PHE A 118 15.59 6.76 8.91
CA PHE A 118 15.11 5.48 8.39
C PHE A 118 15.75 4.32 9.16
N ASP A 119 14.94 3.54 9.84
CA ASP A 119 15.40 2.33 10.56
C ASP A 119 15.41 1.14 9.59
N PHE A 120 16.62 0.65 9.30
CA PHE A 120 16.86 -0.50 8.42
C PHE A 120 16.42 -1.84 9.07
N GLY A 121 16.29 -1.91 10.38
CA GLY A 121 15.83 -3.09 11.11
C GLY A 121 14.31 -3.23 11.14
N TYR A 122 13.58 -2.17 10.84
CA TYR A 122 12.14 -2.13 10.92
C TYR A 122 11.50 -2.40 9.55
N TRP A 123 11.09 -3.65 9.33
CA TRP A 123 10.54 -4.12 8.05
C TRP A 123 9.34 -3.31 7.49
N PRO A 124 8.43 -2.72 8.30
CA PRO A 124 7.34 -1.92 7.75
C PRO A 124 7.78 -0.67 6.98
N ASN A 125 8.98 -0.13 7.28
CA ASN A 125 9.52 1.01 6.54
C ASN A 125 9.73 0.70 5.05
N TYR A 126 10.12 -0.55 4.73
CA TYR A 126 10.31 -0.97 3.34
C TYR A 126 8.97 -1.06 2.59
N ILE A 127 7.87 -1.44 3.27
CA ILE A 127 6.53 -1.44 2.66
C ILE A 127 6.10 -0.02 2.35
N VAL A 128 6.30 0.91 3.28
CA VAL A 128 5.95 2.33 3.08
C VAL A 128 6.79 2.95 1.96
N LEU A 129 8.10 2.67 1.92
CA LEU A 129 8.98 3.15 0.86
C LEU A 129 8.59 2.57 -0.51
N GLY A 130 8.32 1.26 -0.57
CA GLY A 130 7.84 0.60 -1.79
C GLY A 130 6.50 1.17 -2.25
N ALA A 131 5.55 1.37 -1.34
CA ALA A 131 4.27 1.99 -1.62
C ALA A 131 4.41 3.42 -2.13
N PHE A 132 5.33 4.21 -1.58
CA PHE A 132 5.63 5.56 -2.05
C PHE A 132 6.13 5.56 -3.50
N ILE A 133 7.14 4.74 -3.80
CA ILE A 133 7.71 4.65 -5.15
C ILE A 133 6.64 4.19 -6.15
N ILE A 134 5.91 3.12 -5.83
CA ILE A 134 4.86 2.58 -6.70
C ILE A 134 3.70 3.55 -6.79
N GLY A 135 3.34 4.23 -5.70
CA GLY A 135 2.30 5.26 -5.66
C GLY A 135 2.59 6.39 -6.65
N VAL A 136 3.78 6.97 -6.60
CA VAL A 136 4.17 8.08 -7.48
C VAL A 136 4.31 7.61 -8.93
N LEU A 137 5.11 6.59 -9.18
CA LEU A 137 5.37 6.11 -10.54
C LEU A 137 4.13 5.48 -11.17
N GLY A 138 3.37 4.70 -10.40
CA GLY A 138 2.14 4.06 -10.86
C GLY A 138 1.05 5.07 -11.16
N PHE A 139 0.89 6.12 -10.33
CA PHE A 139 -0.06 7.20 -10.56
C PHE A 139 0.23 7.92 -11.88
N ILE A 140 1.49 8.33 -12.10
CA ILE A 140 1.91 8.98 -13.34
C ILE A 140 1.66 8.05 -14.54
N TRP A 141 2.09 6.79 -14.41
CA TRP A 141 1.93 5.79 -15.48
C TRP A 141 0.46 5.56 -15.83
N LEU A 142 -0.40 5.43 -14.83
CA LEU A 142 -1.82 5.18 -15.03
C LEU A 142 -2.51 6.38 -15.70
N LEU A 143 -2.12 7.62 -15.38
CA LEU A 143 -2.58 8.82 -16.07
C LEU A 143 -2.24 8.82 -17.56
N PHE A 144 -1.05 8.33 -17.94
CA PHE A 144 -0.69 8.27 -19.36
C PHE A 144 -1.36 7.11 -20.12
N THR A 145 -1.82 6.10 -19.41
CA THR A 145 -2.43 4.89 -20.00
C THR A 145 -3.96 4.86 -19.88
N TYR A 146 -4.59 5.94 -19.40
CA TYR A 146 -6.04 5.99 -19.13
C TYR A 146 -6.91 5.64 -20.35
N LYS A 147 -6.52 6.05 -21.55
CA LYS A 147 -7.23 5.75 -22.81
C LYS A 147 -7.37 4.26 -23.13
N ARG A 148 -6.79 3.41 -22.34
CA ARG A 148 -6.82 1.96 -22.55
C ARG A 148 -8.02 1.31 -21.88
N TYR A 149 -8.61 2.00 -20.90
CA TYR A 149 -9.74 1.54 -20.11
C TYR A 149 -11.07 2.20 -20.54
N ASP A 150 -11.03 3.06 -21.59
CA ASP A 150 -12.21 3.66 -22.25
C ASP A 150 -12.85 2.72 -23.26
#